data_f987a93a0239c233f6b9d91e4a6a1849
#
_entry.id   f987a93a0239c233f6b9d91e4a6a1849
#
_cell.length_a   1.000
_cell.length_b   1.000
_cell.length_c   1.000
_cell.angle_alpha   90.00
_cell.angle_beta   90.00
_cell.angle_gamma   90.00
#
_symmetry.space_group_name_H-M   'P 1'
#
loop_
_entity.id
_entity.type
_entity.pdbx_description
1 polymer ?
#
loop_
_entity_poly.entity_id
_entity_poly.type
_entity_poly.pdbx_seq_one_letter_code
_entity_poly.pdbx_strand_id
1 'polypeptide(L)'
;MNKIIKELIGKLKPSATLAINEESDKLIKTGKKVYKFGFGQSPFPVPNSVVEALKKNASKNSYLSMQGLKELRSVIAKYLNKNNNNDFKSEDIIIGPGTKELMFLTQIIFNGEIILPAPSWVSYQPQAFIAKNKVHWIQTSSSSNWFPTAEQIENKIKSIKGQNSILFLNSPNNPSGTVCKNLKEIAEVAKKHKLVILADEIYSQLTFEGHYKSISNYYPEGTIVSSGLSKWCGAGGWRLGFFAIPSQLQDLKNSLKILCSESFSSVSAPIQYAAIEAYTSDQSIYLKDVKKILSFVGNYVYENLNSNVINIAKPEGGFYLFPEFTNTKFSSSSEMCRDILSKTGVALLPGSDFGIEQNKMLARLSYTDFNGVDFLKNTSGGKKLDNDDLKKYAPNVVDGVSKLKGWSNSF
;
A
#
# COMPACT_ATOMS: atom_id res chain seq x y z
N MET A 1 16.83 -30.67 23.04
CA MET A 1 17.39 -29.41 22.52
C MET A 1 16.51 -28.27 22.94
N ASN A 2 17.01 -27.28 23.68
CA ASN A 2 16.27 -26.06 23.98
C ASN A 2 15.93 -25.34 22.67
N LYS A 3 14.69 -24.86 22.52
CA LYS A 3 14.25 -24.08 21.35
C LYS A 3 15.10 -22.79 21.27
N ILE A 4 16.00 -22.69 20.28
CA ILE A 4 16.85 -21.51 20.05
C ILE A 4 16.02 -20.30 19.62
N ILE A 5 14.88 -20.53 18.94
CA ILE A 5 14.00 -19.49 18.42
C ILE A 5 12.85 -19.22 19.39
N LYS A 6 12.55 -17.95 19.63
CA LYS A 6 11.38 -17.56 20.42
C LYS A 6 10.11 -18.20 19.83
N GLU A 7 9.28 -18.81 20.66
CA GLU A 7 8.06 -19.52 20.24
C GLU A 7 7.12 -18.66 19.39
N LEU A 8 7.01 -17.38 19.73
CA LEU A 8 6.23 -16.40 19.01
C LEU A 8 6.63 -16.35 17.52
N ILE A 9 7.93 -16.34 17.22
CA ILE A 9 8.46 -16.24 15.86
C ILE A 9 8.21 -17.51 15.06
N GLY A 10 8.26 -18.68 15.72
CA GLY A 10 7.96 -19.96 15.09
C GLY A 10 6.52 -20.12 14.57
N LYS A 11 5.59 -19.25 15.02
CA LYS A 11 4.18 -19.21 14.56
C LYS A 11 3.97 -18.32 13.33
N LEU A 12 4.97 -17.51 12.93
CA LEU A 12 4.87 -16.64 11.76
C LEU A 12 5.04 -17.43 10.46
N LYS A 13 4.22 -17.08 9.49
CA LYS A 13 4.38 -17.52 8.09
C LYS A 13 5.19 -16.48 7.30
N PRO A 14 5.90 -16.87 6.24
CA PRO A 14 6.45 -15.92 5.29
C PRO A 14 5.38 -14.97 4.76
N SER A 15 5.80 -13.75 4.37
CA SER A 15 4.87 -12.79 3.77
C SER A 15 4.18 -13.42 2.55
N ALA A 16 2.84 -13.39 2.51
CA ALA A 16 2.04 -13.95 1.43
C ALA A 16 2.49 -13.44 0.04
N THR A 17 2.85 -12.15 -0.06
CA THR A 17 3.36 -11.56 -1.30
C THR A 17 4.69 -12.18 -1.75
N LEU A 18 5.58 -12.53 -0.81
CA LEU A 18 6.84 -13.20 -1.15
C LEU A 18 6.60 -14.67 -1.51
N ALA A 19 5.76 -15.36 -0.75
CA ALA A 19 5.44 -16.77 -0.99
C ALA A 19 4.84 -17.01 -2.39
N ILE A 20 3.86 -16.21 -2.81
CA ILE A 20 3.27 -16.33 -4.15
C ILE A 20 4.28 -16.00 -5.26
N ASN A 21 5.20 -15.06 -5.01
CA ASN A 21 6.25 -14.75 -5.99
C ASN A 21 7.23 -15.90 -6.16
N GLU A 22 7.68 -16.52 -5.05
CA GLU A 22 8.54 -17.71 -5.08
C GLU A 22 7.86 -18.90 -5.75
N GLU A 23 6.57 -19.13 -5.50
CA GLU A 23 5.79 -20.17 -6.14
C GLU A 23 5.66 -19.90 -7.65
N SER A 24 5.37 -18.67 -8.04
CA SER A 24 5.33 -18.23 -9.43
C SER A 24 6.66 -18.50 -10.15
N ASP A 25 7.77 -18.14 -9.52
CA ASP A 25 9.11 -18.35 -10.10
C ASP A 25 9.46 -19.83 -10.24
N LYS A 26 9.00 -20.69 -9.31
CA LYS A 26 9.14 -22.16 -9.45
C LYS A 26 8.37 -22.68 -10.67
N LEU A 27 7.12 -22.22 -10.86
CA LEU A 27 6.31 -22.63 -12.01
C LEU A 27 6.92 -22.17 -13.33
N ILE A 28 7.44 -20.95 -13.40
CA ILE A 28 8.14 -20.41 -14.57
C ILE A 28 9.37 -21.29 -14.92
N LYS A 29 10.15 -21.70 -13.92
CA LYS A 29 11.31 -22.58 -14.13
C LYS A 29 10.92 -23.96 -14.70
N THR A 30 9.68 -24.41 -14.51
CA THR A 30 9.15 -25.64 -15.13
C THR A 30 8.54 -25.42 -16.52
N GLY A 31 8.69 -24.22 -17.11
CA GLY A 31 8.18 -23.88 -18.44
C GLY A 31 6.70 -23.45 -18.47
N LYS A 32 6.06 -23.30 -17.32
CA LYS A 32 4.68 -22.80 -17.26
C LYS A 32 4.62 -21.28 -17.39
N LYS A 33 3.72 -20.77 -18.21
CA LYS A 33 3.44 -19.32 -18.26
C LYS A 33 2.69 -18.91 -16.99
N VAL A 34 3.18 -17.90 -16.28
CA VAL A 34 2.56 -17.36 -15.08
C VAL A 34 2.29 -15.87 -15.27
N TYR A 35 1.08 -15.42 -14.92
CA TYR A 35 0.66 -14.03 -14.91
C TYR A 35 0.78 -13.50 -13.46
N LYS A 36 1.69 -12.56 -13.23
CA LYS A 36 2.12 -12.11 -11.90
C LYS A 36 1.16 -11.10 -11.26
N PHE A 37 -0.11 -11.47 -11.09
CA PHE A 37 -1.12 -10.59 -10.47
C PHE A 37 -1.11 -10.60 -8.93
N GLY A 38 -0.24 -11.40 -8.32
CA GLY A 38 -0.06 -11.44 -6.86
C GLY A 38 0.92 -10.41 -6.32
N PHE A 39 1.79 -9.81 -7.16
CA PHE A 39 2.87 -8.93 -6.72
C PHE A 39 2.62 -7.46 -7.08
N GLY A 40 2.50 -6.60 -6.07
CA GLY A 40 2.18 -5.18 -6.22
C GLY A 40 3.41 -4.27 -6.25
N GLN A 41 4.11 -4.24 -7.37
CA GLN A 41 5.20 -3.30 -7.64
C GLN A 41 4.81 -2.34 -8.76
N SER A 42 5.24 -1.06 -8.66
CA SER A 42 5.08 -0.12 -9.76
C SER A 42 5.83 -0.62 -10.99
N PRO A 43 5.20 -0.69 -12.16
CA PRO A 43 5.86 -1.12 -13.39
C PRO A 43 6.65 0.00 -14.07
N PHE A 44 6.53 1.23 -13.58
CA PHE A 44 7.11 2.42 -14.17
C PHE A 44 8.55 2.67 -13.70
N PRO A 45 9.39 3.27 -14.55
CA PRO A 45 10.73 3.68 -14.17
C PRO A 45 10.67 4.86 -13.20
N VAL A 46 11.75 5.03 -12.44
CA VAL A 46 11.97 6.25 -11.65
C VAL A 46 12.12 7.44 -12.62
N PRO A 47 11.54 8.62 -12.32
CA PRO A 47 11.71 9.82 -13.15
C PRO A 47 13.19 10.16 -13.38
N ASN A 48 13.55 10.55 -14.60
CA ASN A 48 14.94 10.78 -14.99
C ASN A 48 15.64 11.83 -14.12
N SER A 49 14.97 12.94 -13.76
CA SER A 49 15.53 13.97 -12.88
C SER A 49 15.97 13.39 -11.53
N VAL A 50 15.17 12.46 -10.99
CA VAL A 50 15.45 11.79 -9.69
C VAL A 50 16.60 10.78 -9.83
N VAL A 51 16.69 10.07 -10.98
CA VAL A 51 17.82 9.18 -11.31
C VAL A 51 19.13 9.97 -11.42
N GLU A 52 19.12 11.10 -12.13
CA GLU A 52 20.30 11.96 -12.28
C GLU A 52 20.73 12.58 -10.94
N ALA A 53 19.76 12.94 -10.09
CA ALA A 53 20.06 13.39 -8.72
C ALA A 53 20.74 12.26 -7.91
N LEU A 54 20.35 11.00 -8.06
CA LEU A 54 21.01 9.87 -7.41
C LEU A 54 22.45 9.72 -7.92
N LYS A 55 22.66 9.73 -9.24
CA LYS A 55 24.01 9.65 -9.83
C LYS A 55 24.94 10.77 -9.30
N LYS A 56 24.44 12.01 -9.26
CA LYS A 56 25.18 13.16 -8.74
C LYS A 56 25.57 12.99 -7.27
N ASN A 57 24.77 12.31 -6.48
CA ASN A 57 24.97 12.15 -5.05
C ASN A 57 25.49 10.75 -4.64
N ALA A 58 25.83 9.88 -5.60
CA ALA A 58 26.27 8.51 -5.31
C ALA A 58 27.52 8.44 -4.41
N SER A 59 28.37 9.47 -4.41
CA SER A 59 29.57 9.57 -3.58
C SER A 59 29.32 10.02 -2.12
N LYS A 60 28.08 10.38 -1.78
CA LYS A 60 27.72 10.76 -0.40
C LYS A 60 27.77 9.54 0.52
N ASN A 61 28.81 9.41 1.33
CA ASN A 61 29.12 8.21 2.11
C ASN A 61 29.00 8.38 3.63
N SER A 62 28.79 9.61 4.11
CA SER A 62 28.69 9.87 5.55
C SER A 62 27.33 9.46 6.12
N TYR A 63 27.33 8.98 7.36
CA TYR A 63 26.09 8.79 8.12
C TYR A 63 25.34 10.11 8.27
N LEU A 64 24.04 10.07 8.00
CA LEU A 64 23.14 11.19 8.25
C LEU A 64 22.50 11.07 9.64
N SER A 65 21.79 12.12 10.07
CA SER A 65 20.96 12.06 11.26
C SER A 65 19.99 10.88 11.17
N MET A 66 19.76 10.19 12.28
CA MET A 66 18.79 9.08 12.36
C MET A 66 17.38 9.51 11.96
N GLN A 67 17.02 10.78 12.16
CA GLN A 67 15.73 11.34 11.73
C GLN A 67 15.68 11.59 10.21
N GLY A 68 16.82 11.55 9.55
CA GLY A 68 16.99 11.86 8.14
C GLY A 68 17.56 13.26 7.88
N LEU A 69 17.98 13.50 6.66
CA LEU A 69 18.56 14.74 6.17
C LEU A 69 17.58 15.91 6.41
N LYS A 70 18.04 16.96 7.11
CA LYS A 70 17.19 18.11 7.47
C LYS A 70 16.56 18.78 6.27
N GLU A 71 17.32 18.93 5.18
CA GLU A 71 16.87 19.50 3.94
C GLU A 71 15.71 18.68 3.33
N LEU A 72 15.84 17.35 3.25
CA LEU A 72 14.77 16.46 2.77
C LEU A 72 13.52 16.57 3.65
N ARG A 73 13.70 16.58 4.97
CA ARG A 73 12.58 16.72 5.93
C ARG A 73 11.83 18.04 5.74
N SER A 74 12.57 19.14 5.53
CA SER A 74 11.98 20.46 5.25
C SER A 74 11.19 20.47 3.93
N VAL A 75 11.70 19.81 2.91
CA VAL A 75 11.02 19.70 1.60
C VAL A 75 9.75 18.86 1.73
N ILE A 76 9.81 17.73 2.43
CA ILE A 76 8.62 16.87 2.65
C ILE A 76 7.54 17.62 3.46
N ALA A 77 7.92 18.35 4.50
CA ALA A 77 6.99 19.15 5.28
C ALA A 77 6.28 20.20 4.41
N LYS A 78 7.04 20.95 3.59
CA LYS A 78 6.47 21.90 2.62
C LYS A 78 5.54 21.23 1.61
N TYR A 79 5.91 20.06 1.10
CA TYR A 79 5.11 19.28 0.16
C TYR A 79 3.77 18.88 0.77
N LEU A 80 3.76 18.36 2.01
CA LEU A 80 2.54 17.97 2.72
C LEU A 80 1.65 19.18 3.01
N ASN A 81 2.22 20.28 3.49
CA ASN A 81 1.48 21.50 3.83
C ASN A 81 0.84 22.16 2.60
N LYS A 82 1.52 22.09 1.44
CA LYS A 82 0.96 22.62 0.18
C LYS A 82 -0.27 21.84 -0.30
N ASN A 83 -0.29 20.53 -0.08
CA ASN A 83 -1.34 19.65 -0.60
C ASN A 83 -2.47 19.37 0.41
N ASN A 84 -2.23 19.68 1.70
CA ASN A 84 -3.17 19.45 2.79
C ASN A 84 -3.16 20.64 3.75
N ASN A 85 -4.22 20.78 4.53
CA ASN A 85 -4.33 21.85 5.55
C ASN A 85 -3.55 21.46 6.83
N ASN A 86 -2.24 21.24 6.69
CA ASN A 86 -1.32 20.87 7.78
C ASN A 86 -0.31 21.99 8.04
N ASP A 87 0.33 21.97 9.20
CA ASP A 87 1.45 22.86 9.59
C ASP A 87 2.65 22.02 10.07
N PHE A 88 3.02 20.98 9.33
CA PHE A 88 4.20 20.19 9.64
C PHE A 88 5.49 21.00 9.47
N LYS A 89 6.43 20.75 10.36
CA LYS A 89 7.79 21.30 10.32
C LYS A 89 8.80 20.18 10.05
N SER A 90 10.04 20.54 9.73
CA SER A 90 11.10 19.55 9.51
C SER A 90 11.29 18.58 10.68
N GLU A 91 11.01 19.05 11.91
CA GLU A 91 11.11 18.30 13.16
C GLU A 91 10.01 17.23 13.31
N ASP A 92 8.94 17.36 12.53
CA ASP A 92 7.82 16.42 12.55
C ASP A 92 8.01 15.25 11.59
N ILE A 93 9.01 15.32 10.70
CA ILE A 93 9.30 14.33 9.68
C ILE A 93 10.38 13.36 10.17
N ILE A 94 10.13 12.06 10.03
CA ILE A 94 11.12 10.99 10.23
C ILE A 94 11.26 10.21 8.92
N ILE A 95 12.50 10.07 8.44
CA ILE A 95 12.82 9.29 7.24
C ILE A 95 13.15 7.84 7.67
N GLY A 96 12.59 6.87 6.99
CA GLY A 96 12.86 5.45 7.25
C GLY A 96 13.17 4.65 5.98
N PRO A 97 13.73 3.43 6.11
CA PRO A 97 14.02 2.54 4.97
C PRO A 97 12.73 1.93 4.39
N GLY A 98 11.83 2.80 3.94
CA GLY A 98 10.45 2.53 3.57
C GLY A 98 9.50 2.62 4.78
N THR A 99 8.23 2.89 4.49
CA THR A 99 7.19 3.04 5.52
C THR A 99 6.96 1.77 6.34
N LYS A 100 7.25 0.60 5.75
CA LYS A 100 7.11 -0.71 6.41
C LYS A 100 7.87 -0.78 7.72
N GLU A 101 9.13 -0.30 7.73
CA GLU A 101 9.96 -0.28 8.94
C GLU A 101 9.41 0.68 9.97
N LEU A 102 9.07 1.91 9.57
CA LEU A 102 8.50 2.89 10.49
C LEU A 102 7.19 2.41 11.14
N MET A 103 6.33 1.74 10.37
CA MET A 103 5.11 1.11 10.89
C MET A 103 5.40 0.01 11.91
N PHE A 104 6.41 -0.82 11.63
CA PHE A 104 6.81 -1.88 12.54
C PHE A 104 7.36 -1.31 13.86
N LEU A 105 8.28 -0.36 13.78
CA LEU A 105 8.84 0.29 14.96
C LEU A 105 7.78 1.04 15.77
N THR A 106 6.82 1.69 15.08
CA THR A 106 5.68 2.33 15.76
C THR A 106 4.85 1.33 16.54
N GLN A 107 4.59 0.16 15.98
CA GLN A 107 3.83 -0.89 16.69
C GLN A 107 4.61 -1.45 17.89
N ILE A 108 5.95 -1.51 17.83
CA ILE A 108 6.79 -1.96 18.95
C ILE A 108 6.69 -1.00 20.15
N ILE A 109 6.68 0.31 19.89
CA ILE A 109 6.64 1.32 20.98
C ILE A 109 5.23 1.65 21.44
N PHE A 110 4.20 1.33 20.65
CA PHE A 110 2.84 1.74 20.96
C PHE A 110 2.27 0.89 22.09
N ASN A 111 1.95 1.53 23.21
CA ASN A 111 1.30 0.89 24.34
C ASN A 111 -0.23 0.95 24.19
N GLY A 112 -0.79 0.02 23.44
CA GLY A 112 -2.22 0.00 23.14
C GLY A 112 -2.60 -1.09 22.14
N GLU A 113 -3.76 -0.98 21.56
CA GLU A 113 -4.34 -1.96 20.65
C GLU A 113 -4.43 -1.43 19.22
N ILE A 114 -4.37 -2.33 18.24
CA ILE A 114 -4.37 -1.98 16.81
C ILE A 114 -5.75 -2.26 16.24
N ILE A 115 -6.34 -1.26 15.58
CA ILE A 115 -7.60 -1.40 14.84
C ILE A 115 -7.27 -1.47 13.35
N LEU A 116 -7.69 -2.55 12.69
CA LEU A 116 -7.50 -2.78 11.26
C LEU A 116 -8.85 -2.95 10.57
N PRO A 117 -9.20 -2.11 9.58
CA PRO A 117 -10.28 -2.43 8.65
C PRO A 117 -9.89 -3.67 7.82
N ALA A 118 -10.80 -4.58 7.59
CA ALA A 118 -10.60 -5.68 6.66
C ALA A 118 -11.32 -5.37 5.34
N PRO A 119 -10.62 -5.33 4.19
CA PRO A 119 -9.24 -5.76 4.00
C PRO A 119 -8.19 -4.70 4.37
N SER A 120 -7.04 -5.14 4.87
CA SER A 120 -5.85 -4.32 5.15
C SER A 120 -4.58 -4.98 4.62
N TRP A 121 -3.54 -4.15 4.35
CA TRP A 121 -2.27 -4.65 3.86
C TRP A 121 -1.69 -5.78 4.74
N VAL A 122 -1.27 -6.85 4.10
CA VAL A 122 -0.84 -8.13 4.70
C VAL A 122 0.26 -8.03 5.77
N SER A 123 0.96 -6.90 5.88
CA SER A 123 2.04 -6.75 6.85
C SER A 123 1.61 -6.13 8.18
N TYR A 124 0.45 -5.47 8.28
CA TYR A 124 0.05 -4.80 9.53
C TYR A 124 -0.16 -5.78 10.67
N GLN A 125 -0.93 -6.84 10.46
CA GLN A 125 -1.21 -7.84 11.49
C GLN A 125 0.03 -8.64 11.93
N PRO A 126 0.91 -9.16 11.04
CA PRO A 126 2.13 -9.84 11.48
C PRO A 126 3.07 -8.94 12.27
N GLN A 127 3.15 -7.65 11.94
CA GLN A 127 3.93 -6.68 12.72
C GLN A 127 3.35 -6.47 14.11
N ALA A 128 2.01 -6.30 14.22
CA ALA A 128 1.32 -6.22 15.50
C ALA A 128 1.56 -7.47 16.36
N PHE A 129 1.51 -8.65 15.73
CA PHE A 129 1.77 -9.92 16.42
C PHE A 129 3.20 -9.99 16.98
N ILE A 130 4.22 -9.58 16.20
CA ILE A 130 5.62 -9.52 16.66
C ILE A 130 5.76 -8.52 17.81
N ALA A 131 5.12 -7.36 17.68
CA ALA A 131 5.09 -6.31 18.70
C ALA A 131 4.25 -6.67 19.93
N LYS A 132 3.53 -7.80 19.91
CA LYS A 132 2.59 -8.28 20.94
C LYS A 132 1.39 -7.37 21.15
N ASN A 133 1.03 -6.57 20.15
CA ASN A 133 -0.18 -5.76 20.19
C ASN A 133 -1.38 -6.59 19.75
N LYS A 134 -2.49 -6.45 20.45
CA LYS A 134 -3.74 -7.09 20.07
C LYS A 134 -4.35 -6.37 18.87
N VAL A 135 -4.82 -7.13 17.89
CA VAL A 135 -5.48 -6.62 16.70
C VAL A 135 -6.99 -6.78 16.79
N HIS A 136 -7.72 -5.71 16.48
CA HIS A 136 -9.16 -5.68 16.37
C HIS A 136 -9.57 -5.40 14.94
N TRP A 137 -10.15 -6.38 14.29
CA TRP A 137 -10.67 -6.23 12.95
C TRP A 137 -12.04 -5.56 12.91
N ILE A 138 -12.23 -4.65 11.95
CA ILE A 138 -13.53 -4.14 11.53
C ILE A 138 -13.79 -4.69 10.14
N GLN A 139 -14.76 -5.62 10.03
CA GLN A 139 -15.13 -6.16 8.72
C GLN A 139 -15.83 -5.09 7.90
N THR A 140 -15.43 -4.94 6.64
CA THR A 140 -16.02 -4.01 5.68
C THR A 140 -16.47 -4.77 4.42
N SER A 141 -17.09 -4.09 3.48
CA SER A 141 -17.59 -4.70 2.25
C SER A 141 -17.47 -3.75 1.06
N SER A 142 -17.73 -4.26 -0.12
CA SER A 142 -17.77 -3.46 -1.36
C SER A 142 -18.81 -2.33 -1.30
N SER A 143 -19.93 -2.53 -0.58
CA SER A 143 -20.97 -1.50 -0.41
C SER A 143 -20.50 -0.28 0.39
N SER A 144 -19.49 -0.44 1.26
CA SER A 144 -18.82 0.67 1.98
C SER A 144 -17.50 1.06 1.33
N ASN A 145 -17.29 0.68 0.08
CA ASN A 145 -16.05 0.95 -0.66
C ASN A 145 -14.80 0.37 0.04
N TRP A 146 -14.98 -0.70 0.83
CA TRP A 146 -13.95 -1.36 1.63
C TRP A 146 -13.35 -0.49 2.74
N PHE A 147 -14.12 0.50 3.25
CA PHE A 147 -13.74 1.31 4.40
C PHE A 147 -14.76 1.18 5.53
N PRO A 148 -14.33 1.35 6.79
CA PRO A 148 -15.24 1.31 7.93
C PRO A 148 -16.12 2.57 7.96
N THR A 149 -17.34 2.41 8.46
CA THR A 149 -18.18 3.57 8.83
C THR A 149 -17.71 4.16 10.15
N ALA A 150 -18.07 5.42 10.41
CA ALA A 150 -17.81 6.08 11.70
C ALA A 150 -18.42 5.29 12.87
N GLU A 151 -19.65 4.78 12.69
CA GLU A 151 -20.34 3.95 13.68
C GLU A 151 -19.58 2.64 13.99
N GLN A 152 -19.08 1.94 12.97
CA GLN A 152 -18.29 0.72 13.16
C GLN A 152 -17.02 1.00 13.97
N ILE A 153 -16.34 2.14 13.70
CA ILE A 153 -15.16 2.56 14.46
C ILE A 153 -15.54 2.88 15.90
N GLU A 154 -16.59 3.67 16.12
CA GLU A 154 -17.05 4.04 17.47
C GLU A 154 -17.41 2.81 18.31
N ASN A 155 -18.17 1.87 17.73
CA ASN A 155 -18.54 0.62 18.40
C ASN A 155 -17.31 -0.24 18.73
N LYS A 156 -16.32 -0.28 17.82
CA LYS A 156 -15.08 -0.98 18.06
C LYS A 156 -14.28 -0.36 19.20
N ILE A 157 -14.12 0.95 19.24
CA ILE A 157 -13.41 1.66 20.32
C ILE A 157 -14.08 1.39 21.68
N LYS A 158 -15.42 1.50 21.76
CA LYS A 158 -16.17 1.20 22.98
C LYS A 158 -15.94 -0.22 23.48
N SER A 159 -15.74 -1.18 22.57
CA SER A 159 -15.47 -2.59 22.93
C SER A 159 -14.06 -2.83 23.49
N ILE A 160 -13.11 -1.94 23.25
CA ILE A 160 -11.69 -2.02 23.68
C ILE A 160 -11.49 -1.53 25.13
N LYS A 161 -12.52 -0.98 25.78
CA LYS A 161 -12.54 -0.64 27.22
C LYS A 161 -11.39 0.28 27.67
N GLY A 162 -11.26 1.43 27.04
CA GLY A 162 -10.42 2.55 27.55
C GLY A 162 -8.91 2.39 27.38
N GLN A 163 -8.44 1.43 26.59
CA GLN A 163 -7.04 1.35 26.20
C GLN A 163 -6.74 2.30 25.03
N ASN A 164 -5.51 2.81 24.97
CA ASN A 164 -5.04 3.52 23.80
C ASN A 164 -5.20 2.65 22.56
N SER A 165 -5.59 3.26 21.44
CA SER A 165 -5.75 2.54 20.19
C SER A 165 -5.21 3.34 19.01
N ILE A 166 -4.72 2.63 18.00
CA ILE A 166 -4.30 3.20 16.74
C ILE A 166 -5.08 2.55 15.59
N LEU A 167 -5.73 3.36 14.76
CA LEU A 167 -6.40 2.92 13.54
C LEU A 167 -5.43 3.05 12.36
N PHE A 168 -5.18 1.97 11.65
CA PHE A 168 -4.49 2.01 10.37
C PHE A 168 -5.49 2.26 9.25
N LEU A 169 -5.33 3.35 8.52
CA LEU A 169 -6.21 3.71 7.41
C LEU A 169 -5.39 3.89 6.14
N ASN A 170 -5.52 2.96 5.20
CA ASN A 170 -4.80 2.99 3.92
C ASN A 170 -5.73 3.44 2.80
N SER A 171 -5.48 4.62 2.22
CA SER A 171 -6.26 5.17 1.11
C SER A 171 -5.33 5.91 0.12
N PRO A 172 -5.42 5.64 -1.19
CA PRO A 172 -6.10 4.50 -1.82
C PRO A 172 -5.70 3.17 -1.24
N ASN A 173 -6.63 2.22 -1.17
CA ASN A 173 -6.47 0.99 -0.39
C ASN A 173 -5.71 -0.10 -1.14
N ASN A 174 -4.84 -0.80 -0.46
CA ASN A 174 -4.33 -2.11 -0.81
C ASN A 174 -5.01 -3.13 0.12
N PRO A 175 -5.94 -3.98 -0.37
CA PRO A 175 -5.97 -4.54 -1.73
C PRO A 175 -7.07 -4.03 -2.68
N SER A 176 -7.98 -3.15 -2.28
CA SER A 176 -9.21 -2.90 -3.08
C SER A 176 -9.04 -1.91 -4.24
N GLY A 177 -8.03 -1.04 -4.19
CA GLY A 177 -7.87 0.04 -5.18
C GLY A 177 -8.89 1.17 -5.03
N THR A 178 -9.68 1.19 -3.97
CA THR A 178 -10.72 2.18 -3.69
C THR A 178 -10.21 3.32 -2.80
N VAL A 179 -10.93 4.43 -2.77
CA VAL A 179 -10.61 5.63 -1.98
C VAL A 179 -11.65 5.84 -0.88
N CYS A 180 -11.19 6.20 0.32
CA CYS A 180 -12.07 6.51 1.46
C CYS A 180 -12.88 7.78 1.19
N LYS A 181 -14.22 7.68 1.26
CA LYS A 181 -15.13 8.80 1.00
C LYS A 181 -15.62 9.51 2.28
N ASN A 182 -15.59 8.83 3.41
CA ASN A 182 -16.12 9.28 4.71
C ASN A 182 -15.02 9.68 5.69
N LEU A 183 -13.95 10.35 5.17
CA LEU A 183 -12.80 10.80 5.97
C LEU A 183 -13.20 11.75 7.10
N LYS A 184 -14.16 12.65 6.86
CA LYS A 184 -14.60 13.63 7.85
C LYS A 184 -15.28 12.95 9.04
N GLU A 185 -16.19 12.04 8.77
CA GLU A 185 -16.94 11.30 9.78
C GLU A 185 -16.01 10.38 10.60
N ILE A 186 -15.04 9.75 9.95
CA ILE A 186 -14.01 8.96 10.64
C ILE A 186 -13.17 9.85 11.55
N ALA A 187 -12.75 11.02 11.06
CA ALA A 187 -11.94 11.97 11.82
C ALA A 187 -12.69 12.52 13.05
N GLU A 188 -13.99 12.81 12.93
CA GLU A 188 -14.83 13.28 14.03
C GLU A 188 -14.90 12.24 15.17
N VAL A 189 -15.11 10.97 14.84
CA VAL A 189 -15.11 9.87 15.82
C VAL A 189 -13.71 9.68 16.42
N ALA A 190 -12.68 9.69 15.60
CA ALA A 190 -11.29 9.55 16.06
C ALA A 190 -10.92 10.67 17.05
N LYS A 191 -11.27 11.91 16.73
CA LYS A 191 -11.03 13.07 17.61
C LYS A 191 -11.81 12.97 18.92
N LYS A 192 -13.08 12.60 18.88
CA LYS A 192 -13.94 12.40 20.06
C LYS A 192 -13.33 11.39 21.05
N HIS A 193 -12.72 10.32 20.53
CA HIS A 193 -12.16 9.24 21.34
C HIS A 193 -10.65 9.31 21.50
N LYS A 194 -9.98 10.37 21.03
CA LYS A 194 -8.52 10.54 21.04
C LYS A 194 -7.80 9.36 20.39
N LEU A 195 -8.42 8.75 19.37
CA LEU A 195 -7.86 7.66 18.61
C LEU A 195 -6.70 8.17 17.74
N VAL A 196 -5.53 7.55 17.82
CA VAL A 196 -4.45 7.84 16.88
C VAL A 196 -4.78 7.22 15.53
N ILE A 197 -4.60 7.97 14.44
CA ILE A 197 -4.73 7.45 13.08
C ILE A 197 -3.35 7.35 12.46
N LEU A 198 -2.98 6.17 11.95
CA LEU A 198 -1.87 6.00 11.03
C LEU A 198 -2.45 5.97 9.60
N ALA A 199 -2.37 7.11 8.93
CA ALA A 199 -2.82 7.28 7.56
C ALA A 199 -1.72 6.79 6.59
N ASP A 200 -1.88 5.57 6.07
CA ASP A 200 -0.98 5.04 5.04
C ASP A 200 -1.39 5.57 3.66
N GLU A 201 -0.75 6.65 3.26
CA GLU A 201 -1.02 7.42 2.04
C GLU A 201 -0.02 7.11 0.92
N ILE A 202 0.59 5.92 0.95
CA ILE A 202 1.63 5.52 -0.01
C ILE A 202 1.14 5.52 -1.48
N TYR A 203 -0.18 5.47 -1.71
CA TYR A 203 -0.82 5.54 -3.02
C TYR A 203 -1.49 6.88 -3.31
N SER A 204 -1.41 7.88 -2.44
CA SER A 204 -2.13 9.16 -2.56
C SER A 204 -1.92 9.86 -3.91
N GLN A 205 -0.69 9.87 -4.44
CA GLN A 205 -0.36 10.46 -5.74
C GLN A 205 -0.85 9.63 -6.94
N LEU A 206 -1.32 8.40 -6.71
CA LEU A 206 -1.89 7.51 -7.72
C LEU A 206 -3.43 7.46 -7.65
N THR A 207 -4.09 8.45 -7.05
CA THR A 207 -5.53 8.65 -7.14
C THR A 207 -5.88 9.12 -8.55
N PHE A 208 -6.82 8.43 -9.23
CA PHE A 208 -7.06 8.64 -10.66
C PHE A 208 -7.82 9.92 -10.95
N GLU A 209 -8.87 10.20 -10.18
CA GLU A 209 -9.71 11.38 -10.36
C GLU A 209 -9.58 12.36 -9.21
N GLY A 210 -9.59 13.65 -9.53
CA GLY A 210 -9.52 14.71 -8.55
C GLY A 210 -8.20 14.82 -7.80
N HIS A 211 -8.24 15.52 -6.67
CA HIS A 211 -7.13 15.64 -5.74
C HIS A 211 -7.35 14.71 -4.55
N TYR A 212 -6.31 13.98 -4.17
CA TYR A 212 -6.32 13.20 -2.95
C TYR A 212 -6.53 14.12 -1.73
N LYS A 213 -7.40 13.68 -0.82
CA LYS A 213 -7.60 14.35 0.47
C LYS A 213 -7.07 13.46 1.59
N SER A 214 -6.17 13.99 2.39
CA SER A 214 -5.68 13.32 3.60
C SER A 214 -6.69 13.44 4.74
N ILE A 215 -6.80 12.42 5.58
CA ILE A 215 -7.59 12.50 6.81
C ILE A 215 -7.01 13.52 7.80
N SER A 216 -5.70 13.83 7.69
CA SER A 216 -5.05 14.87 8.47
C SER A 216 -5.63 16.27 8.25
N ASN A 217 -6.37 16.50 7.16
CA ASN A 217 -7.12 17.74 6.95
C ASN A 217 -8.27 17.95 7.96
N TYR A 218 -8.75 16.86 8.56
CA TYR A 218 -9.89 16.87 9.49
C TYR A 218 -9.48 16.57 10.93
N TYR A 219 -8.37 15.86 11.13
CA TYR A 219 -7.83 15.50 12.44
C TYR A 219 -6.29 15.57 12.44
N PRO A 220 -5.69 16.76 12.24
CA PRO A 220 -4.23 16.91 12.13
C PRO A 220 -3.49 16.50 13.40
N GLU A 221 -4.05 16.83 14.59
CA GLU A 221 -3.41 16.61 15.89
C GLU A 221 -3.27 15.14 16.30
N GLY A 222 -4.06 14.24 15.73
CA GLY A 222 -4.03 12.81 16.04
C GLY A 222 -3.66 11.92 14.87
N THR A 223 -3.23 12.49 13.73
CA THR A 223 -2.94 11.73 12.51
C THR A 223 -1.45 11.70 12.19
N ILE A 224 -0.89 10.50 12.12
CA ILE A 224 0.44 10.22 11.56
C ILE A 224 0.27 10.00 10.07
N VAL A 225 0.88 10.84 9.23
CA VAL A 225 0.88 10.66 7.77
C VAL A 225 2.07 9.83 7.34
N SER A 226 1.83 8.74 6.62
CA SER A 226 2.84 7.81 6.11
C SER A 226 2.84 7.83 4.59
N SER A 227 4.01 8.07 3.98
CA SER A 227 4.17 7.99 2.53
C SER A 227 5.65 7.78 2.14
N GLY A 228 5.96 7.75 0.83
CA GLY A 228 7.32 7.54 0.34
C GLY A 228 7.40 7.38 -1.17
N LEU A 229 8.57 6.97 -1.66
CA LEU A 229 8.87 6.90 -3.10
C LEU A 229 8.49 5.57 -3.75
N SER A 230 8.06 4.56 -2.97
CA SER A 230 7.95 3.18 -3.45
C SER A 230 6.92 2.98 -4.55
N LYS A 231 5.85 3.79 -4.59
CA LYS A 231 4.71 3.54 -5.49
C LYS A 231 4.63 4.57 -6.61
N TRP A 232 4.40 5.82 -6.29
CA TRP A 232 4.25 6.86 -7.30
C TRP A 232 5.54 7.14 -8.08
N CYS A 233 6.70 7.06 -7.42
CA CYS A 233 8.00 7.34 -8.04
C CYS A 233 8.67 6.10 -8.67
N GLY A 234 8.05 4.92 -8.60
CA GLY A 234 8.64 3.68 -9.09
C GLY A 234 9.87 3.20 -8.31
N ALA A 235 10.24 3.87 -7.22
CA ALA A 235 11.50 3.67 -6.50
C ALA A 235 11.38 2.70 -5.31
N GLY A 236 10.57 1.65 -5.43
CA GLY A 236 10.34 0.69 -4.34
C GLY A 236 11.62 0.02 -3.83
N GLY A 237 12.57 -0.28 -4.73
CA GLY A 237 13.87 -0.86 -4.38
C GLY A 237 14.82 0.11 -3.67
N TRP A 238 14.59 1.42 -3.73
CA TRP A 238 15.45 2.41 -3.06
C TRP A 238 15.20 2.49 -1.56
N ARG A 239 14.08 1.94 -1.08
CA ARG A 239 13.77 1.85 0.34
C ARG A 239 13.77 3.20 1.06
N LEU A 240 13.01 4.19 0.57
CA LEU A 240 12.78 5.46 1.26
C LEU A 240 11.28 5.71 1.48
N GLY A 241 10.92 5.91 2.73
CA GLY A 241 9.62 6.36 3.19
C GLY A 241 9.76 7.37 4.32
N PHE A 242 8.67 7.96 4.73
CA PHE A 242 8.65 8.90 5.84
C PHE A 242 7.36 8.81 6.64
N PHE A 243 7.44 9.27 7.90
CA PHE A 243 6.31 9.63 8.72
C PHE A 243 6.33 11.13 8.99
N ALA A 244 5.15 11.77 8.92
CA ALA A 244 4.91 13.09 9.48
C ALA A 244 4.06 12.91 10.74
N ILE A 245 4.63 13.24 11.89
CA ILE A 245 4.05 13.02 13.23
C ILE A 245 3.79 14.38 13.88
N PRO A 246 2.53 14.74 14.16
CA PRO A 246 2.19 16.02 14.73
C PRO A 246 2.81 16.23 16.12
N SER A 247 3.00 17.48 16.53
CA SER A 247 3.61 17.83 17.80
C SER A 247 2.83 17.30 19.02
N GLN A 248 1.53 17.09 18.89
CA GLN A 248 0.68 16.51 19.93
C GLN A 248 1.03 15.03 20.23
N LEU A 249 1.71 14.35 19.32
CA LEU A 249 2.21 12.98 19.50
C LEU A 249 3.73 12.96 19.76
N GLN A 250 4.25 13.97 20.47
CA GLN A 250 5.68 14.16 20.69
C GLN A 250 6.35 12.98 21.40
N ASP A 251 5.68 12.36 22.38
CA ASP A 251 6.24 11.21 23.12
C ASP A 251 6.42 10.00 22.21
N LEU A 252 5.44 9.71 21.36
CA LEU A 252 5.54 8.67 20.34
C LEU A 252 6.65 8.98 19.35
N LYS A 253 6.74 10.23 18.88
CA LYS A 253 7.81 10.68 17.97
C LYS A 253 9.19 10.52 18.58
N ASN A 254 9.38 10.89 19.83
CA ASN A 254 10.68 10.76 20.54
C ASN A 254 11.06 9.28 20.73
N SER A 255 10.11 8.45 21.17
CA SER A 255 10.33 7.01 21.32
C SER A 255 10.66 6.33 19.98
N LEU A 256 9.98 6.73 18.91
CA LEU A 256 10.28 6.23 17.57
C LEU A 256 11.68 6.61 17.11
N LYS A 257 12.14 7.85 17.38
CA LYS A 257 13.50 8.28 17.09
C LYS A 257 14.54 7.38 17.78
N ILE A 258 14.35 7.09 19.06
CA ILE A 258 15.26 6.21 19.82
C ILE A 258 15.31 4.84 19.13
N LEU A 259 14.16 4.25 18.80
CA LEU A 259 14.12 2.93 18.19
C LEU A 259 14.68 2.90 16.75
N CYS A 260 14.52 3.98 15.99
CA CYS A 260 15.19 4.15 14.69
C CYS A 260 16.72 4.13 14.82
N SER A 261 17.27 4.77 15.87
CA SER A 261 18.70 4.76 16.19
C SER A 261 19.22 3.33 16.41
N GLU A 262 18.47 2.52 17.16
CA GLU A 262 18.86 1.15 17.51
C GLU A 262 18.55 0.11 16.41
N SER A 263 17.80 0.51 15.37
CA SER A 263 17.37 -0.39 14.30
C SER A 263 18.20 -0.20 13.03
N PHE A 264 18.04 0.92 12.34
CA PHE A 264 18.68 1.15 11.02
C PHE A 264 19.69 2.32 11.02
N SER A 265 19.92 2.99 12.15
CA SER A 265 20.81 4.14 12.33
C SER A 265 20.44 5.35 11.45
N SER A 266 20.59 5.22 10.12
CA SER A 266 20.16 6.21 9.14
C SER A 266 19.85 5.56 7.79
N VAL A 267 18.96 6.17 7.02
CA VAL A 267 18.68 5.74 5.64
C VAL A 267 19.83 6.19 4.74
N SER A 268 20.07 5.42 3.65
CA SER A 268 21.11 5.69 2.65
C SER A 268 21.20 7.17 2.26
N ALA A 269 22.38 7.77 2.44
CA ALA A 269 22.61 9.17 2.14
C ALA A 269 22.36 9.51 0.67
N PRO A 270 22.92 8.81 -0.33
CA PRO A 270 22.66 9.10 -1.75
C PRO A 270 21.16 9.15 -2.08
N ILE A 271 20.39 8.21 -1.52
CA ILE A 271 18.94 8.12 -1.75
C ILE A 271 18.21 9.30 -1.12
N GLN A 272 18.60 9.75 0.07
CA GLN A 272 17.98 10.91 0.72
C GLN A 272 18.23 12.20 -0.08
N TYR A 273 19.43 12.39 -0.62
CA TYR A 273 19.73 13.52 -1.50
C TYR A 273 18.95 13.47 -2.81
N ALA A 274 18.81 12.29 -3.42
CA ALA A 274 17.99 12.10 -4.61
C ALA A 274 16.49 12.35 -4.35
N ALA A 275 16.01 12.00 -3.16
CA ALA A 275 14.62 12.21 -2.76
C ALA A 275 14.24 13.70 -2.65
N ILE A 276 15.18 14.61 -2.41
CA ILE A 276 14.93 16.06 -2.47
C ILE A 276 14.37 16.40 -3.85
N GLU A 277 15.02 15.94 -4.92
CA GLU A 277 14.60 16.17 -6.29
C GLU A 277 13.18 15.61 -6.56
N ALA A 278 12.87 14.44 -6.02
CA ALA A 278 11.54 13.83 -6.18
C ALA A 278 10.40 14.68 -5.62
N TYR A 279 10.65 15.45 -4.55
CA TYR A 279 9.65 16.30 -3.90
C TYR A 279 9.74 17.79 -4.27
N THR A 280 10.79 18.23 -4.97
CA THR A 280 10.97 19.64 -5.36
C THR A 280 10.73 19.87 -6.84
N SER A 281 11.09 18.93 -7.70
CA SER A 281 10.89 19.08 -9.15
C SER A 281 9.43 18.79 -9.53
N ASP A 282 9.01 19.39 -10.65
CA ASP A 282 7.67 19.16 -11.18
C ASP A 282 7.56 17.77 -11.82
N GLN A 283 6.84 16.88 -11.13
CA GLN A 283 6.54 15.53 -11.60
C GLN A 283 5.13 15.40 -12.20
N SER A 284 4.46 16.52 -12.49
CA SER A 284 3.04 16.54 -12.90
C SER A 284 2.78 15.78 -14.20
N ILE A 285 3.67 15.91 -15.20
CA ILE A 285 3.56 15.20 -16.48
C ILE A 285 3.72 13.70 -16.27
N TYR A 286 4.77 13.29 -15.56
CA TYR A 286 5.01 11.87 -15.24
C TYR A 286 3.81 11.26 -14.49
N LEU A 287 3.33 11.93 -13.45
CA LEU A 287 2.19 11.45 -12.65
C LEU A 287 0.89 11.40 -13.46
N LYS A 288 0.66 12.37 -14.33
CA LYS A 288 -0.49 12.39 -15.24
C LYS A 288 -0.51 11.16 -16.15
N ASP A 289 0.63 10.84 -16.77
CA ASP A 289 0.75 9.72 -17.70
C ASP A 289 0.68 8.38 -16.94
N VAL A 290 1.35 8.26 -15.80
CA VAL A 290 1.26 7.07 -14.91
C VAL A 290 -0.18 6.81 -14.47
N LYS A 291 -0.89 7.83 -13.98
CA LYS A 291 -2.30 7.68 -13.57
C LYS A 291 -3.21 7.31 -14.73
N LYS A 292 -2.99 7.91 -15.89
CA LYS A 292 -3.74 7.61 -17.12
C LYS A 292 -3.58 6.15 -17.52
N ILE A 293 -2.36 5.61 -17.52
CA ILE A 293 -2.10 4.21 -17.85
C ILE A 293 -2.73 3.29 -16.80
N LEU A 294 -2.51 3.56 -15.51
CA LEU A 294 -3.06 2.72 -14.44
C LEU A 294 -4.58 2.71 -14.43
N SER A 295 -5.22 3.86 -14.62
CA SER A 295 -6.68 3.96 -14.74
C SER A 295 -7.19 3.20 -15.95
N PHE A 296 -6.51 3.31 -17.09
CA PHE A 296 -6.90 2.63 -18.33
C PHE A 296 -6.79 1.11 -18.20
N VAL A 297 -5.65 0.59 -17.71
CA VAL A 297 -5.44 -0.84 -17.47
C VAL A 297 -6.40 -1.36 -16.39
N GLY A 298 -6.58 -0.62 -15.29
CA GLY A 298 -7.47 -1.01 -14.19
C GLY A 298 -8.94 -1.07 -14.63
N ASN A 299 -9.41 -0.10 -15.43
CA ASN A 299 -10.76 -0.12 -16.00
C ASN A 299 -10.94 -1.29 -16.97
N TYR A 300 -9.95 -1.59 -17.82
CA TYR A 300 -10.01 -2.77 -18.70
C TYR A 300 -10.19 -4.06 -17.88
N VAL A 301 -9.43 -4.25 -16.81
CA VAL A 301 -9.56 -5.44 -15.95
C VAL A 301 -10.94 -5.47 -15.27
N TYR A 302 -11.41 -4.35 -14.76
CA TYR A 302 -12.73 -4.22 -14.15
C TYR A 302 -13.85 -4.59 -15.14
N GLU A 303 -13.86 -3.98 -16.31
CA GLU A 303 -14.91 -4.17 -17.32
C GLU A 303 -14.97 -5.62 -17.88
N ASN A 304 -13.82 -6.29 -17.93
CA ASN A 304 -13.76 -7.66 -18.43
C ASN A 304 -14.03 -8.75 -17.40
N LEU A 305 -13.84 -8.45 -16.09
CA LEU A 305 -14.03 -9.42 -15.02
C LEU A 305 -15.33 -9.20 -14.24
N ASN A 306 -15.79 -7.94 -14.06
CA ASN A 306 -17.00 -7.65 -13.31
C ASN A 306 -18.23 -8.25 -14.02
N SER A 307 -18.95 -9.14 -13.32
CA SER A 307 -20.01 -9.96 -13.88
C SER A 307 -20.95 -10.48 -12.80
N ASN A 308 -21.94 -11.29 -13.14
CA ASN A 308 -22.83 -11.94 -12.18
C ASN A 308 -22.12 -12.95 -11.25
N VAL A 309 -20.92 -13.40 -11.62
CA VAL A 309 -20.12 -14.36 -10.84
C VAL A 309 -18.85 -13.76 -10.22
N ILE A 310 -18.48 -12.54 -10.59
CA ILE A 310 -17.36 -11.81 -10.01
C ILE A 310 -17.81 -10.37 -9.72
N ASN A 311 -17.89 -10.02 -8.45
CA ASN A 311 -18.20 -8.67 -8.01
C ASN A 311 -16.90 -7.90 -7.71
N ILE A 312 -16.72 -6.75 -8.34
CA ILE A 312 -15.51 -5.92 -8.18
C ILE A 312 -15.91 -4.45 -7.99
N ALA A 313 -15.33 -3.78 -7.00
CA ALA A 313 -15.40 -2.33 -6.92
C ALA A 313 -14.53 -1.69 -8.01
N LYS A 314 -15.04 -0.62 -8.66
CA LYS A 314 -14.27 0.11 -9.67
C LYS A 314 -12.99 0.69 -9.06
N PRO A 315 -11.82 0.57 -9.73
CA PRO A 315 -10.58 1.13 -9.19
C PRO A 315 -10.58 2.66 -9.23
N GLU A 316 -10.18 3.28 -8.13
CA GLU A 316 -10.12 4.74 -7.96
C GLU A 316 -8.68 5.24 -7.76
N GLY A 317 -7.73 4.30 -7.51
CA GLY A 317 -6.33 4.63 -7.32
C GLY A 317 -5.44 3.41 -7.08
N GLY A 318 -4.13 3.64 -7.05
CA GLY A 318 -3.16 2.55 -6.92
C GLY A 318 -3.13 1.66 -8.16
N PHE A 319 -3.03 0.34 -7.96
CA PHE A 319 -2.96 -0.64 -9.05
C PHE A 319 -3.49 -2.03 -8.62
N TYR A 320 -4.55 -2.03 -7.80
CA TYR A 320 -5.18 -3.24 -7.30
C TYR A 320 -6.67 -3.27 -7.59
N LEU A 321 -7.20 -4.49 -7.63
CA LEU A 321 -8.60 -4.82 -7.58
C LEU A 321 -8.80 -5.95 -6.55
N PHE A 322 -10.00 -6.03 -5.98
CA PHE A 322 -10.33 -7.03 -4.98
C PHE A 322 -11.61 -7.79 -5.35
N PRO A 323 -11.54 -8.65 -6.40
CA PRO A 323 -12.68 -9.44 -6.85
C PRO A 323 -13.20 -10.39 -5.78
N GLU A 324 -14.52 -10.42 -5.63
CA GLU A 324 -15.30 -11.41 -4.90
C GLU A 324 -15.92 -12.38 -5.88
N PHE A 325 -15.56 -13.66 -5.77
CA PHE A 325 -16.08 -14.72 -6.63
C PHE A 325 -17.28 -15.37 -5.95
N THR A 326 -18.43 -15.37 -6.64
CA THR A 326 -19.67 -16.00 -6.18
C THR A 326 -19.84 -17.39 -6.80
N ASN A 327 -20.74 -18.19 -6.24
CA ASN A 327 -21.11 -19.51 -6.79
C ASN A 327 -19.95 -20.49 -6.98
N THR A 328 -18.89 -20.37 -6.14
CA THR A 328 -17.75 -21.27 -6.19
C THR A 328 -17.94 -22.47 -5.26
N LYS A 329 -17.26 -23.58 -5.59
CA LYS A 329 -17.27 -24.83 -4.78
C LYS A 329 -16.16 -24.88 -3.72
N PHE A 330 -15.35 -23.83 -3.59
CA PHE A 330 -14.19 -23.83 -2.70
C PHE A 330 -14.60 -23.54 -1.26
N SER A 331 -13.85 -24.12 -0.32
CA SER A 331 -14.05 -23.91 1.10
C SER A 331 -13.29 -22.70 1.64
N SER A 332 -12.28 -22.22 0.90
CA SER A 332 -11.47 -21.06 1.30
C SER A 332 -10.88 -20.29 0.12
N SER A 333 -10.67 -18.98 0.32
CA SER A 333 -9.99 -18.13 -0.68
C SER A 333 -8.59 -18.63 -1.03
N SER A 334 -7.89 -19.26 -0.09
CA SER A 334 -6.56 -19.86 -0.35
C SER A 334 -6.65 -21.08 -1.26
N GLU A 335 -7.66 -21.93 -1.12
CA GLU A 335 -7.90 -23.07 -2.01
C GLU A 335 -8.26 -22.58 -3.41
N MET A 336 -9.17 -21.60 -3.49
CA MET A 336 -9.55 -20.96 -4.75
C MET A 336 -8.34 -20.39 -5.49
N CYS A 337 -7.48 -19.61 -4.82
CA CYS A 337 -6.30 -19.02 -5.46
C CYS A 337 -5.30 -20.08 -5.96
N ARG A 338 -5.13 -21.20 -5.25
CA ARG A 338 -4.31 -22.33 -5.73
C ARG A 338 -4.89 -23.00 -6.96
N ASP A 339 -6.22 -23.21 -7.02
CA ASP A 339 -6.89 -23.77 -8.20
C ASP A 339 -6.75 -22.84 -9.42
N ILE A 340 -6.97 -21.53 -9.23
CA ILE A 340 -6.75 -20.51 -10.26
C ILE A 340 -5.31 -20.59 -10.79
N LEU A 341 -4.30 -20.56 -9.92
CA LEU A 341 -2.89 -20.60 -10.31
C LEU A 341 -2.57 -21.90 -11.09
N SER A 342 -3.04 -23.04 -10.60
CA SER A 342 -2.74 -24.35 -11.22
C SER A 342 -3.35 -24.51 -12.61
N LYS A 343 -4.59 -24.03 -12.83
CA LYS A 343 -5.35 -24.17 -14.07
C LYS A 343 -5.08 -23.10 -15.10
N THR A 344 -4.83 -21.87 -14.66
CA THR A 344 -4.74 -20.70 -15.54
C THR A 344 -3.36 -20.08 -15.61
N GLY A 345 -2.50 -20.35 -14.64
CA GLY A 345 -1.24 -19.63 -14.42
C GLY A 345 -1.42 -18.24 -13.80
N VAL A 346 -2.63 -17.81 -13.43
CA VAL A 346 -2.87 -16.51 -12.81
C VAL A 346 -2.57 -16.58 -11.31
N ALA A 347 -1.55 -15.86 -10.87
CA ALA A 347 -1.16 -15.76 -9.45
C ALA A 347 -1.95 -14.65 -8.76
N LEU A 348 -2.80 -14.98 -7.78
CA LEU A 348 -3.56 -14.04 -6.94
C LEU A 348 -3.19 -14.23 -5.47
N LEU A 349 -3.46 -13.22 -4.63
CA LEU A 349 -3.38 -13.38 -3.18
C LEU A 349 -4.76 -13.54 -2.56
N PRO A 350 -4.97 -14.56 -1.69
CA PRO A 350 -6.27 -14.83 -1.09
C PRO A 350 -6.70 -13.70 -0.14
N GLY A 351 -8.00 -13.43 -0.09
CA GLY A 351 -8.59 -12.41 0.77
C GLY A 351 -8.31 -12.63 2.25
N SER A 352 -8.15 -13.88 2.68
CA SER A 352 -7.80 -14.24 4.06
C SER A 352 -6.47 -13.65 4.53
N ASP A 353 -5.51 -13.40 3.63
CA ASP A 353 -4.25 -12.76 3.99
C ASP A 353 -4.40 -11.26 4.31
N PHE A 354 -5.54 -10.68 3.97
CA PHE A 354 -5.88 -9.27 4.22
C PHE A 354 -6.87 -9.09 5.38
N GLY A 355 -7.12 -10.13 6.17
CA GLY A 355 -8.03 -10.09 7.32
C GLY A 355 -9.50 -10.38 7.00
N ILE A 356 -9.79 -10.80 5.78
CA ILE A 356 -11.12 -11.29 5.40
C ILE A 356 -11.30 -12.73 5.90
N GLU A 357 -12.53 -13.10 6.25
CA GLU A 357 -12.88 -14.46 6.64
C GLU A 357 -12.51 -15.48 5.54
N GLN A 358 -11.97 -16.64 5.94
CA GLN A 358 -11.43 -17.63 5.00
C GLN A 358 -12.46 -18.15 3.98
N ASN A 359 -13.73 -18.24 4.40
CA ASN A 359 -14.86 -18.72 3.58
C ASN A 359 -15.38 -17.68 2.60
N LYS A 360 -14.88 -16.45 2.63
CA LYS A 360 -15.17 -15.41 1.63
C LYS A 360 -14.21 -15.56 0.44
N MET A 361 -14.76 -15.81 -0.73
CA MET A 361 -13.98 -16.06 -1.96
C MET A 361 -13.48 -14.75 -2.57
N LEU A 362 -12.67 -14.01 -1.84
CA LEU A 362 -12.04 -12.77 -2.29
C LEU A 362 -10.56 -13.01 -2.59
N ALA A 363 -10.03 -12.26 -3.55
CA ALA A 363 -8.61 -12.29 -3.87
C ALA A 363 -8.10 -10.91 -4.29
N ARG A 364 -6.85 -10.56 -3.93
CA ARG A 364 -6.20 -9.38 -4.49
C ARG A 364 -5.64 -9.67 -5.86
N LEU A 365 -5.99 -8.83 -6.83
CA LEU A 365 -5.44 -8.77 -8.16
C LEU A 365 -4.64 -7.48 -8.32
N SER A 366 -3.34 -7.59 -8.59
CA SER A 366 -2.48 -6.48 -9.02
C SER A 366 -2.37 -6.51 -10.54
N TYR A 367 -2.69 -5.42 -11.22
CA TYR A 367 -2.64 -5.36 -12.69
C TYR A 367 -1.36 -4.71 -13.23
N THR A 368 -0.22 -4.95 -12.57
CA THR A 368 1.08 -4.34 -12.91
C THR A 368 1.99 -5.23 -13.74
N ASP A 369 1.53 -6.40 -14.20
CA ASP A 369 2.33 -7.32 -15.02
C ASP A 369 2.40 -6.86 -16.49
N PHE A 370 3.05 -5.69 -16.69
CA PHE A 370 3.24 -5.09 -18.02
C PHE A 370 4.54 -4.27 -18.12
N ASN A 371 4.94 -3.96 -19.36
CA ASN A 371 6.12 -3.13 -19.62
C ASN A 371 5.79 -1.63 -19.45
N GLY A 372 5.92 -1.13 -18.23
CA GLY A 372 5.63 0.27 -17.90
C GLY A 372 6.58 1.27 -18.53
N VAL A 373 7.81 0.89 -18.85
CA VAL A 373 8.79 1.78 -19.51
C VAL A 373 8.33 2.13 -20.92
N ASP A 374 8.00 1.11 -21.71
CA ASP A 374 7.58 1.33 -23.10
C ASP A 374 6.18 1.94 -23.17
N PHE A 375 5.28 1.52 -22.27
CA PHE A 375 3.95 2.10 -22.20
C PHE A 375 4.01 3.60 -21.88
N LEU A 376 4.82 4.00 -20.89
CA LEU A 376 4.99 5.41 -20.52
C LEU A 376 5.57 6.25 -21.66
N LYS A 377 6.62 5.77 -22.32
CA LYS A 377 7.24 6.44 -23.49
C LYS A 377 6.24 6.72 -24.62
N ASN A 378 5.29 5.81 -24.82
CA ASN A 378 4.33 5.90 -25.92
C ASN A 378 3.00 6.58 -25.53
N THR A 379 2.83 6.97 -24.26
CA THR A 379 1.64 7.68 -23.76
C THR A 379 1.87 9.18 -23.65
N SER A 380 3.13 9.62 -23.58
CA SER A 380 3.51 11.03 -23.51
C SER A 380 2.94 11.82 -24.71
N GLY A 381 2.60 13.10 -24.47
CA GLY A 381 2.04 13.96 -25.52
C GLY A 381 0.51 13.93 -25.66
N GLY A 382 -0.21 13.36 -24.69
CA GLY A 382 -1.68 13.42 -24.65
C GLY A 382 -2.40 12.37 -25.51
N LYS A 383 -1.68 11.40 -26.07
CA LYS A 383 -2.24 10.30 -26.87
C LYS A 383 -3.41 9.64 -26.13
N LYS A 384 -4.55 9.45 -26.78
CA LYS A 384 -5.67 8.61 -26.28
C LYS A 384 -5.25 7.15 -26.36
N LEU A 385 -5.40 6.42 -25.24
CA LEU A 385 -5.10 4.99 -25.17
C LEU A 385 -6.26 4.16 -25.71
N ASP A 386 -5.95 3.03 -26.35
CA ASP A 386 -6.92 2.10 -26.92
C ASP A 386 -6.53 0.62 -26.65
N ASN A 387 -7.36 -0.31 -27.13
CA ASN A 387 -7.15 -1.75 -26.92
C ASN A 387 -5.90 -2.31 -27.61
N ASP A 388 -5.41 -1.68 -28.66
CA ASP A 388 -4.18 -2.11 -29.33
C ASP A 388 -2.95 -1.69 -28.51
N ASP A 389 -3.01 -0.57 -27.81
CA ASP A 389 -2.01 -0.21 -26.81
C ASP A 389 -1.96 -1.24 -25.67
N LEU A 390 -3.11 -1.73 -25.18
CA LEU A 390 -3.15 -2.80 -24.17
C LEU A 390 -2.50 -4.09 -24.67
N LYS A 391 -2.89 -4.57 -25.86
CA LYS A 391 -2.30 -5.78 -26.45
C LYS A 391 -0.78 -5.64 -26.63
N LYS A 392 -0.32 -4.45 -27.01
CA LYS A 392 1.09 -4.17 -27.28
C LYS A 392 1.91 -4.05 -26.00
N TYR A 393 1.47 -3.29 -25.01
CA TYR A 393 2.26 -2.93 -23.83
C TYR A 393 1.90 -3.71 -22.56
N ALA A 394 0.67 -4.30 -22.49
CA ALA A 394 0.19 -5.07 -21.38
C ALA A 394 -0.38 -6.47 -21.78
N PRO A 395 0.30 -7.24 -22.66
CA PRO A 395 -0.21 -8.51 -23.14
C PRO A 395 -0.48 -9.51 -22.02
N ASN A 396 0.35 -9.55 -20.98
CA ASN A 396 0.13 -10.45 -19.83
C ASN A 396 -1.14 -10.08 -19.05
N VAL A 397 -1.49 -8.80 -18.96
CA VAL A 397 -2.76 -8.39 -18.32
C VAL A 397 -3.94 -8.85 -19.18
N VAL A 398 -3.90 -8.64 -20.48
CA VAL A 398 -4.95 -9.07 -21.43
C VAL A 398 -5.16 -10.58 -21.36
N ASP A 399 -4.09 -11.35 -21.50
CA ASP A 399 -4.14 -12.82 -21.48
C ASP A 399 -4.59 -13.35 -20.11
N GLY A 400 -4.00 -12.85 -19.01
CA GLY A 400 -4.32 -13.28 -17.66
C GLY A 400 -5.78 -13.02 -17.28
N VAL A 401 -6.33 -11.87 -17.68
CA VAL A 401 -7.75 -11.53 -17.51
C VAL A 401 -8.63 -12.49 -18.29
N SER A 402 -8.28 -12.76 -19.55
CA SER A 402 -9.01 -13.73 -20.37
C SER A 402 -9.04 -15.14 -19.76
N LYS A 403 -7.90 -15.61 -19.24
CA LYS A 403 -7.78 -16.89 -18.53
C LYS A 403 -8.62 -16.93 -17.26
N LEU A 404 -8.58 -15.88 -16.46
CA LEU A 404 -9.36 -15.77 -15.22
C LEU A 404 -10.85 -15.74 -15.49
N LYS A 405 -11.29 -15.00 -16.53
CA LYS A 405 -12.69 -14.99 -16.99
C LYS A 405 -13.14 -16.37 -17.45
N GLY A 406 -12.34 -17.07 -18.26
CA GLY A 406 -12.64 -18.44 -18.69
C GLY A 406 -12.77 -19.40 -17.52
N TRP A 407 -11.90 -19.29 -16.50
CA TRP A 407 -11.97 -20.08 -15.28
C TRP A 407 -13.26 -19.80 -14.49
N SER A 408 -13.63 -18.52 -14.30
CA SER A 408 -14.84 -18.17 -13.54
C SER A 408 -16.14 -18.63 -14.19
N ASN A 409 -16.16 -18.77 -15.51
CA ASN A 409 -17.34 -19.27 -16.26
C ASN A 409 -17.49 -20.80 -16.20
N SER A 410 -16.60 -21.52 -15.52
CA SER A 410 -16.66 -22.98 -15.40
C SER A 410 -17.45 -23.48 -14.17
N PHE A 411 -18.11 -22.57 -13.45
CA PHE A 411 -18.91 -22.88 -12.24
C PHE A 411 -20.42 -22.61 -12.40
#